data_42c253bc4e19bdb43c4cb28fdbdee418
#
_entry.id   42c253bc4e19bdb43c4cb28fdbdee418
#
_cell.length_a   1.000
_cell.length_b   1.000
_cell.length_c   1.000
_cell.angle_alpha   90.00
_cell.angle_beta   90.00
_cell.angle_gamma   90.00
#
_symmetry.space_group_name_H-M   'P 1'
#
loop_
_entity.id
_entity.type
_entity.pdbx_description
1 polymer ?
#
loop_
_entity_poly.entity_id
_entity_poly.type
_entity_poly.pdbx_seq_one_letter_code
_entity_poly.pdbx_strand_id
1 'polypeptide(L)'
;MTVEKLIGVDIPKRVQYMRVIIMELARIADHLICNSVIGVDAGALTFFFYPFSEREKIYELYEELSGARLTTNMGRIGGFERDFTPVFHEKLKSFLKTFPKAFEEFDSMLARNRIFMDRTKGAGPISAERALSYSFSGPNLRAAGVDYDVRAM
;
A
#
# COMPACT_ATOMS: atom_id res chain seq x y z
N MET A 1 5.72 -11.55 13.78
CA MET A 1 4.36 -11.93 14.17
C MET A 1 4.17 -13.44 14.27
N THR A 2 4.38 -14.23 13.20
CA THR A 2 4.24 -15.71 13.25
C THR A 2 5.16 -16.37 14.27
N VAL A 3 6.44 -15.99 14.28
CA VAL A 3 7.43 -16.49 15.26
C VAL A 3 7.04 -16.12 16.68
N GLU A 4 6.59 -14.90 16.92
CA GLU A 4 6.12 -14.45 18.25
C GLU A 4 4.94 -15.28 18.75
N LYS A 5 3.98 -15.56 17.87
CA LYS A 5 2.86 -16.44 18.19
C LYS A 5 3.32 -17.86 18.52
N LEU A 6 4.33 -18.36 17.78
CA LEU A 6 4.89 -19.70 17.98
C LEU A 6 5.60 -19.83 19.34
N ILE A 7 6.36 -18.80 19.74
CA ILE A 7 7.12 -18.82 21.02
C ILE A 7 6.34 -18.22 22.19
N GLY A 8 5.10 -17.77 21.99
CA GLY A 8 4.21 -17.25 23.04
C GLY A 8 4.63 -15.90 23.63
N VAL A 9 5.26 -15.04 22.84
CA VAL A 9 5.69 -13.69 23.32
C VAL A 9 4.57 -12.68 23.11
N ASP A 10 4.18 -12.01 24.19
CA ASP A 10 3.24 -10.90 24.16
C ASP A 10 3.91 -9.61 23.67
N ILE A 11 3.19 -8.91 22.79
CA ILE A 11 3.67 -7.68 22.16
C ILE A 11 2.97 -6.47 22.78
N PRO A 12 3.71 -5.44 23.26
CA PRO A 12 3.13 -4.22 23.78
C PRO A 12 2.20 -3.54 22.75
N LYS A 13 1.07 -3.00 23.22
CA LYS A 13 0.10 -2.31 22.34
C LYS A 13 0.73 -1.22 21.46
N ARG A 14 1.68 -0.45 22.05
CA ARG A 14 2.41 0.58 21.29
C ARG A 14 3.08 -0.01 20.05
N VAL A 15 3.80 -1.12 20.20
CA VAL A 15 4.47 -1.81 19.09
C VAL A 15 3.48 -2.33 18.06
N GLN A 16 2.32 -2.81 18.49
CA GLN A 16 1.26 -3.24 17.57
C GLN A 16 0.80 -2.09 16.69
N TYR A 17 0.53 -0.91 17.25
CA TYR A 17 0.17 0.28 16.48
C TYR A 17 1.28 0.75 15.55
N MET A 18 2.53 0.76 16.01
CA MET A 18 3.68 1.11 15.18
C MET A 18 3.78 0.19 13.95
N ARG A 19 3.61 -1.11 14.16
CA ARG A 19 3.60 -2.10 13.06
C ARG A 19 2.47 -1.87 12.08
N VAL A 20 1.26 -1.58 12.55
CA VAL A 20 0.11 -1.27 11.68
C VAL A 20 0.40 -0.04 10.84
N ILE A 21 0.92 1.04 11.43
CA ILE A 21 1.27 2.26 10.68
C ILE A 21 2.26 1.94 9.55
N ILE A 22 3.34 1.22 9.86
CA ILE A 22 4.35 0.88 8.84
C ILE A 22 3.79 -0.08 7.78
N MET A 23 2.95 -1.04 8.16
CA MET A 23 2.31 -1.95 7.21
C MET A 23 1.33 -1.22 6.27
N GLU A 24 0.59 -0.23 6.78
CA GLU A 24 -0.32 0.56 5.94
C GLU A 24 0.44 1.54 5.03
N LEU A 25 1.53 2.13 5.50
CA LEU A 25 2.43 2.91 4.63
C LEU A 25 3.04 2.04 3.53
N ALA A 26 3.44 0.81 3.84
CA ALA A 26 3.92 -0.14 2.85
C ALA A 26 2.84 -0.50 1.83
N ARG A 27 1.61 -0.70 2.28
CA ARG A 27 0.46 -0.96 1.40
C ARG A 27 0.20 0.22 0.47
N ILE A 28 0.21 1.45 0.98
CA ILE A 28 0.05 2.65 0.16
C ILE A 28 1.17 2.74 -0.88
N ALA A 29 2.42 2.53 -0.47
CA ALA A 29 3.58 2.57 -1.37
C ALA A 29 3.50 1.51 -2.48
N ASP A 30 3.00 0.31 -2.17
CA ASP A 30 2.78 -0.77 -3.13
C ASP A 30 1.65 -0.43 -4.11
N HIS A 31 0.51 0.06 -3.63
CA HIS A 31 -0.59 0.48 -4.49
C HIS A 31 -0.20 1.64 -5.41
N LEU A 32 0.62 2.58 -4.94
CA LEU A 32 1.11 3.69 -5.77
C LEU A 32 1.95 3.18 -6.94
N ILE A 33 2.87 2.23 -6.72
CA ILE A 33 3.66 1.67 -7.84
C ILE A 33 2.82 0.77 -8.75
N CYS A 34 1.94 -0.05 -8.17
CA CYS A 34 1.09 -0.94 -8.94
C CYS A 34 0.21 -0.15 -9.93
N ASN A 35 -0.48 0.88 -9.44
CA ASN A 35 -1.32 1.74 -10.28
C ASN A 35 -0.49 2.53 -11.30
N SER A 36 0.73 2.95 -10.94
CA SER A 36 1.65 3.62 -11.86
C SER A 36 2.00 2.72 -13.05
N VAL A 37 2.35 1.46 -12.78
CA VAL A 37 2.71 0.47 -13.82
C VAL A 37 1.51 0.13 -14.68
N ILE A 38 0.32 -0.07 -14.11
CA ILE A 38 -0.92 -0.28 -14.87
C ILE A 38 -1.19 0.90 -15.82
N GLY A 39 -0.95 2.13 -15.34
CA GLY A 39 -1.06 3.32 -16.20
C GLY A 39 -0.08 3.28 -17.38
N VAL A 40 1.17 2.90 -17.16
CA VAL A 40 2.19 2.73 -18.22
C VAL A 40 1.77 1.66 -19.22
N ASP A 41 1.35 0.50 -18.76
CA ASP A 41 0.90 -0.61 -19.61
C ASP A 41 -0.30 -0.22 -20.46
N ALA A 42 -1.17 0.64 -19.93
CA ALA A 42 -2.28 1.23 -20.67
C ALA A 42 -1.87 2.42 -21.59
N GLY A 43 -0.57 2.76 -21.67
CA GLY A 43 -0.02 3.81 -22.52
C GLY A 43 0.03 5.21 -21.90
N ALA A 44 -0.21 5.35 -20.59
CA ALA A 44 -0.15 6.62 -19.86
C ALA A 44 1.21 6.79 -19.13
N LEU A 45 2.32 6.81 -19.88
CA LEU A 45 3.68 6.86 -19.31
C LEU A 45 3.87 8.03 -18.31
N THR A 46 3.38 9.20 -18.64
CA THR A 46 3.53 10.39 -17.80
C THR A 46 2.83 10.24 -16.45
N PHE A 47 1.74 9.47 -16.39
CA PHE A 47 1.02 9.19 -15.15
C PHE A 47 1.92 8.54 -14.09
N PHE A 48 2.89 7.73 -14.49
CA PHE A 48 3.81 7.04 -13.58
C PHE A 48 4.46 7.98 -12.55
N PHE A 49 4.85 9.17 -12.97
CA PHE A 49 5.62 10.08 -12.12
C PHE A 49 4.80 10.71 -10.98
N TYR A 50 3.50 10.86 -11.13
CA TYR A 50 2.64 11.47 -10.11
C TYR A 50 2.50 10.61 -8.84
N PRO A 51 2.01 9.37 -8.91
CA PRO A 51 1.97 8.52 -7.72
C PRO A 51 3.37 8.20 -7.19
N PHE A 52 4.39 8.15 -8.05
CA PHE A 52 5.75 7.88 -7.64
C PHE A 52 6.34 9.02 -6.79
N SER A 53 5.99 10.28 -7.06
CA SER A 53 6.39 11.41 -6.22
C SER A 53 5.80 11.34 -4.80
N GLU A 54 4.60 10.81 -4.64
CA GLU A 54 4.02 10.57 -3.31
C GLU A 54 4.67 9.37 -2.61
N ARG A 55 5.06 8.35 -3.37
CA ARG A 55 5.80 7.20 -2.86
C ARG A 55 7.17 7.60 -2.29
N GLU A 56 7.83 8.57 -2.90
CA GLU A 56 9.09 9.15 -2.37
C GLU A 56 8.93 9.70 -0.96
N LYS A 57 7.82 10.36 -0.64
CA LYS A 57 7.55 10.86 0.72
C LYS A 57 7.45 9.72 1.75
N ILE A 58 6.94 8.55 1.35
CA ILE A 58 6.91 7.36 2.21
C ILE A 58 8.32 6.81 2.41
N TYR A 59 9.17 6.86 1.39
CA TYR A 59 10.57 6.45 1.51
C TYR A 59 11.36 7.37 2.44
N GLU A 60 11.09 8.67 2.47
CA GLU A 60 11.67 9.58 3.45
C GLU A 60 11.25 9.26 4.89
N LEU A 61 10.01 8.75 5.08
CA LEU A 61 9.56 8.24 6.38
C LEU A 61 10.32 6.98 6.78
N TYR A 62 10.57 6.08 5.86
CA TYR A 62 11.34 4.86 6.12
C TYR A 62 12.80 5.16 6.43
N GLU A 63 13.41 6.06 5.68
CA GLU A 63 14.79 6.49 5.88
C GLU A 63 14.98 7.10 7.27
N GLU A 64 14.03 7.92 7.74
CA GLU A 64 14.04 8.49 9.09
C GLU A 64 14.07 7.42 10.19
N LEU A 65 13.35 6.31 10.01
CA LEU A 65 13.24 5.25 11.01
C LEU A 65 14.34 4.21 10.95
N SER A 66 14.73 3.83 9.73
CA SER A 66 15.60 2.67 9.52
C SER A 66 16.96 3.01 8.90
N GLY A 67 17.12 4.24 8.39
CA GLY A 67 18.28 4.63 7.59
C GLY A 67 18.28 4.04 6.17
N ALA A 68 17.22 3.30 5.79
CA ALA A 68 17.08 2.71 4.47
C ALA A 68 15.75 3.11 3.83
N ARG A 69 15.78 3.39 2.53
CA ARG A 69 14.61 3.87 1.78
C ARG A 69 13.68 2.75 1.32
N LEU A 70 14.21 1.63 0.94
CA LEU A 70 13.45 0.54 0.32
C LEU A 70 13.50 -0.77 1.10
N THR A 71 14.69 -1.29 1.37
CA THR A 71 14.88 -2.58 2.04
C THR A 71 14.92 -2.39 3.56
N THR A 72 13.81 -1.92 4.12
CA THR A 72 13.70 -1.62 5.54
C THR A 72 13.52 -2.88 6.38
N ASN A 73 14.18 -2.95 7.52
CA ASN A 73 14.03 -4.02 8.50
C ASN A 73 13.85 -3.43 9.91
N MET A 74 12.66 -2.91 10.17
CA MET A 74 12.34 -2.23 11.42
C MET A 74 11.76 -3.16 12.49
N GLY A 75 11.07 -4.23 12.06
CA GLY A 75 10.44 -5.20 12.96
C GLY A 75 11.48 -6.10 13.64
N ARG A 76 11.31 -6.32 14.93
CA ARG A 76 12.09 -7.28 15.74
C ARG A 76 11.14 -8.24 16.44
N ILE A 77 11.60 -9.43 16.77
CA ILE A 77 10.84 -10.37 17.59
C ILE A 77 10.63 -9.73 18.97
N GLY A 78 9.38 -9.59 19.37
CA GLY A 78 8.98 -8.94 20.62
C GLY A 78 8.89 -7.42 20.57
N GLY A 79 9.26 -6.77 19.45
CA GLY A 79 9.30 -5.31 19.43
C GLY A 79 9.49 -4.65 18.08
N PHE A 80 10.08 -3.47 18.16
CA PHE A 80 10.48 -2.64 17.05
C PHE A 80 11.91 -2.17 17.31
N GLU A 81 12.72 -1.93 16.27
CA GLU A 81 14.13 -1.59 16.45
C GLU A 81 14.33 -0.25 17.18
N ARG A 82 13.51 0.73 16.80
CA ARG A 82 13.55 2.09 17.36
C ARG A 82 12.13 2.59 17.53
N ASP A 83 11.92 3.53 18.45
CA ASP A 83 10.64 4.23 18.58
C ASP A 83 10.51 5.31 17.50
N PHE A 84 9.28 5.74 17.24
CA PHE A 84 9.00 6.83 16.32
C PHE A 84 9.55 8.15 16.87
N THR A 85 10.37 8.83 16.06
CA THR A 85 10.94 10.13 16.40
C THR A 85 9.90 11.25 16.27
N PRO A 86 10.09 12.39 16.96
CA PRO A 86 9.26 13.57 16.70
C PRO A 86 9.26 13.99 15.23
N VAL A 87 10.41 13.88 14.55
CA VAL A 87 10.56 14.20 13.12
C VAL A 87 9.68 13.28 12.26
N PHE A 88 9.68 11.96 12.55
CA PHE A 88 8.80 11.01 11.88
C PHE A 88 7.33 11.39 12.05
N HIS A 89 6.91 11.75 13.27
CA HIS A 89 5.53 12.15 13.54
C HIS A 89 5.11 13.39 12.73
N GLU A 90 5.96 14.39 12.63
CA GLU A 90 5.68 15.59 11.84
C GLU A 90 5.61 15.31 10.34
N LYS A 91 6.56 14.54 9.81
CA LYS A 91 6.54 14.09 8.41
C LYS A 91 5.28 13.26 8.10
N LEU A 92 4.92 12.32 8.98
CA LEU A 92 3.72 11.49 8.81
C LEU A 92 2.44 12.34 8.81
N LYS A 93 2.30 13.27 9.74
CA LYS A 93 1.15 14.20 9.76
C LYS A 93 1.06 15.04 8.49
N SER A 94 2.20 15.55 8.01
CA SER A 94 2.27 16.30 6.77
C SER A 94 1.83 15.44 5.57
N PHE A 95 2.34 14.23 5.47
CA PHE A 95 1.93 13.27 4.45
C PHE A 95 0.43 13.00 4.47
N LEU A 96 -0.12 12.63 5.64
CA LEU A 96 -1.55 12.34 5.78
C LEU A 96 -2.46 13.53 5.45
N LYS A 97 -1.98 14.76 5.65
CA LYS A 97 -2.72 15.99 5.29
C LYS A 97 -2.77 16.22 3.78
N THR A 98 -1.68 15.91 3.07
CA THR A 98 -1.55 16.24 1.64
C THR A 98 -1.96 15.09 0.72
N PHE A 99 -1.77 13.85 1.15
CA PHE A 99 -1.99 12.66 0.35
C PHE A 99 -3.42 12.49 -0.19
N PRO A 100 -4.52 12.78 0.57
CA PRO A 100 -5.88 12.63 0.04
C PRO A 100 -6.12 13.47 -1.23
N LYS A 101 -5.60 14.70 -1.26
CA LYS A 101 -5.71 15.56 -2.44
C LYS A 101 -4.92 15.00 -3.64
N ALA A 102 -3.69 14.55 -3.39
CA ALA A 102 -2.88 13.90 -4.42
C ALA A 102 -3.57 12.63 -4.97
N PHE A 103 -4.20 11.84 -4.10
CA PHE A 103 -4.96 10.66 -4.50
C PHE A 103 -6.14 11.02 -5.41
N GLU A 104 -6.91 12.06 -5.10
CA GLU A 104 -8.00 12.55 -5.95
C GLU A 104 -7.50 12.99 -7.35
N GLU A 105 -6.32 13.61 -7.41
CA GLU A 105 -5.68 13.96 -8.68
C GLU A 105 -5.33 12.70 -9.49
N PHE A 106 -4.75 11.66 -8.88
CA PHE A 106 -4.43 10.40 -9.54
C PHE A 106 -5.68 9.69 -10.06
N ASP A 107 -6.73 9.63 -9.23
CA ASP A 107 -8.00 9.04 -9.63
C ASP A 107 -8.59 9.74 -10.86
N SER A 108 -8.56 11.06 -10.86
CA SER A 108 -9.05 11.84 -11.99
C SER A 108 -8.24 11.63 -13.28
N MET A 109 -6.92 11.47 -13.16
CA MET A 109 -6.02 11.31 -14.31
C MET A 109 -6.14 9.92 -14.96
N LEU A 110 -6.38 8.89 -14.17
CA LEU A 110 -6.39 7.50 -14.66
C LEU A 110 -7.81 6.94 -14.73
N ALA A 111 -8.50 6.77 -13.61
CA ALA A 111 -9.78 6.08 -13.55
C ALA A 111 -10.92 6.80 -14.29
N ARG A 112 -10.82 8.13 -14.43
CA ARG A 112 -11.79 8.93 -15.22
C ARG A 112 -11.33 9.21 -16.65
N ASN A 113 -10.15 8.72 -17.04
CA ASN A 113 -9.63 8.91 -18.38
C ASN A 113 -10.34 7.97 -19.36
N ARG A 114 -10.97 8.54 -20.40
CA ARG A 114 -11.72 7.79 -21.38
C ARG A 114 -10.87 6.74 -22.10
N ILE A 115 -9.63 7.10 -22.48
CA ILE A 115 -8.73 6.18 -23.20
C ILE A 115 -8.38 4.99 -22.30
N PHE A 116 -8.08 5.24 -21.02
CA PHE A 116 -7.80 4.19 -20.06
C PHE A 116 -9.03 3.27 -19.87
N MET A 117 -10.21 3.86 -19.71
CA MET A 117 -11.45 3.11 -19.57
C MET A 117 -11.74 2.24 -20.81
N ASP A 118 -11.58 2.80 -22.01
CA ASP A 118 -11.83 2.08 -23.28
C ASP A 118 -10.82 0.91 -23.47
N ARG A 119 -9.59 1.03 -22.93
CA ARG A 119 -8.56 -0.01 -23.00
C ARG A 119 -8.71 -1.11 -21.94
N THR A 120 -9.29 -0.79 -20.79
CA THR A 120 -9.35 -1.71 -19.64
C THR A 120 -10.74 -2.33 -19.44
N LYS A 121 -11.80 -1.62 -19.79
CA LYS A 121 -13.17 -2.09 -19.59
C LYS A 121 -13.46 -3.32 -20.43
N GLY A 122 -13.81 -4.42 -19.76
CA GLY A 122 -14.09 -5.70 -20.42
C GLY A 122 -12.84 -6.50 -20.81
N ALA A 123 -11.63 -6.02 -20.50
CA ALA A 123 -10.41 -6.77 -20.74
C ALA A 123 -10.19 -7.79 -19.61
N GLY A 124 -10.00 -9.07 -19.97
CA GLY A 124 -9.65 -10.15 -19.05
C GLY A 124 -10.67 -10.40 -17.92
N PRO A 125 -11.99 -10.46 -18.17
CA PRO A 125 -12.96 -10.73 -17.12
C PRO A 125 -12.75 -12.13 -16.53
N ILE A 126 -12.84 -12.23 -15.20
CA ILE A 126 -12.79 -13.51 -14.49
C ILE A 126 -14.02 -13.65 -13.60
N SER A 127 -14.66 -14.85 -13.61
CA SER A 127 -15.78 -15.13 -12.72
C SER A 127 -15.32 -15.34 -11.29
N ALA A 128 -16.19 -15.09 -10.30
CA ALA A 128 -15.93 -15.33 -8.89
C ALA A 128 -15.47 -16.76 -8.61
N GLU A 129 -16.16 -17.76 -9.21
CA GLU A 129 -15.81 -19.17 -9.09
C GLU A 129 -14.38 -19.47 -9.57
N ARG A 130 -14.03 -18.93 -10.74
CA ARG A 130 -12.71 -19.13 -11.33
C ARG A 130 -11.61 -18.40 -10.53
N ALA A 131 -11.91 -17.21 -10.02
CA ALA A 131 -11.00 -16.47 -9.15
C ALA A 131 -10.71 -17.24 -7.85
N LEU A 132 -11.73 -17.86 -7.24
CA LEU A 132 -11.57 -18.72 -6.07
C LEU A 132 -10.76 -19.98 -6.39
N SER A 133 -11.03 -20.65 -7.51
CA SER A 133 -10.29 -21.86 -7.91
C SER A 133 -8.80 -21.60 -8.16
N TYR A 134 -8.44 -20.39 -8.59
CA TYR A 134 -7.04 -19.96 -8.74
C TYR A 134 -6.44 -19.33 -7.47
N SER A 135 -7.14 -19.38 -6.36
CA SER A 135 -6.69 -18.81 -5.06
C SER A 135 -6.41 -17.30 -5.13
N PHE A 136 -7.19 -16.55 -5.87
CA PHE A 136 -7.09 -15.10 -5.89
C PHE A 136 -7.38 -14.54 -4.51
N SER A 137 -6.75 -13.43 -4.17
CA SER A 137 -6.95 -12.73 -2.90
C SER A 137 -6.95 -11.20 -3.11
N GLY A 138 -7.24 -10.47 -2.04
CA GLY A 138 -7.16 -9.01 -2.01
C GLY A 138 -8.05 -8.32 -3.06
N PRO A 139 -7.58 -7.22 -3.67
CA PRO A 139 -8.35 -6.41 -4.61
C PRO A 139 -8.87 -7.19 -5.82
N ASN A 140 -8.07 -8.10 -6.35
CA ASN A 140 -8.44 -8.90 -7.54
C ASN A 140 -9.63 -9.82 -7.25
N LEU A 141 -9.66 -10.45 -6.06
CA LEU A 141 -10.78 -11.30 -5.66
C LEU A 141 -12.06 -10.47 -5.43
N ARG A 142 -11.94 -9.31 -4.80
CA ARG A 142 -13.07 -8.39 -4.62
C ARG A 142 -13.58 -7.82 -5.94
N ALA A 143 -12.69 -7.52 -6.88
CA ALA A 143 -13.07 -7.11 -8.23
C ALA A 143 -13.84 -8.20 -9.00
N ALA A 144 -13.59 -9.48 -8.71
CA ALA A 144 -14.35 -10.60 -9.24
C ALA A 144 -15.74 -10.79 -8.58
N GLY A 145 -16.11 -9.93 -7.61
CA GLY A 145 -17.41 -9.94 -6.92
C GLY A 145 -17.47 -10.80 -5.66
N VAL A 146 -16.34 -11.25 -5.14
CA VAL A 146 -16.28 -12.01 -3.89
C VAL A 146 -16.04 -11.05 -2.72
N ASP A 147 -16.99 -10.98 -1.79
CA ASP A 147 -16.88 -10.17 -0.56
C ASP A 147 -15.97 -10.88 0.46
N TYR A 148 -14.67 -10.69 0.30
CA TYR A 148 -13.65 -11.27 1.17
C TYR A 148 -12.55 -10.27 1.46
N ASP A 149 -12.45 -9.84 2.72
CA ASP A 149 -11.36 -8.99 3.22
C ASP A 149 -10.90 -9.46 4.59
N VAL A 150 -9.69 -10.02 4.66
CA VAL A 150 -9.08 -10.52 5.91
C VAL A 150 -8.89 -9.45 6.99
N ARG A 151 -8.99 -8.17 6.64
CA ARG A 151 -8.89 -7.05 7.59
C ARG A 151 -10.22 -6.80 8.31
N ALA A 152 -11.33 -7.26 7.73
CA ALA A 152 -12.67 -7.12 8.29
C ALA A 152 -13.12 -8.36 9.10
N MET A 153 -12.27 -9.38 9.16
CA MET A 153 -12.50 -10.64 9.91
C MET A 153 -11.83 -10.56 11.34
#